data_65800a0fff2ac2e9fb57ae622835e969
#
_entry.id   65800a0fff2ac2e9fb57ae622835e969
#
_cell.length_a   1.000
_cell.length_b   1.000
_cell.length_c   1.000
_cell.angle_alpha   90.00
_cell.angle_beta   90.00
_cell.angle_gamma   90.00
#
_symmetry.space_group_name_H-M   'P 1'
#
loop_
_entity.id
_entity.type
_entity.pdbx_description
1 polymer ?
#
loop_
_entity_poly.entity_id
_entity_poly.type
_entity_poly.pdbx_seq_one_letter_code
_entity_poly.pdbx_strand_id
1 'polypeptide(L)'
;MSNGLGFVDYLFLYCMISIWVMLFVNIVLMIGGYLYYLKTLKMNLDEPLQEYPTVSVLVPAHNEEKVIGQTVNALIALDYPRDKLEIIVINDNSSDRTGEILAEIQRKNPGVNLIVLTTDKITGGKGKSGALNNGYLRSTGELLAVYDADNTPERNALKYLVHTLSRDDKLGAVIGKFRTRNKTKNMLTKFINIETLGFQWMVQAGRWQLFNLCTIPGTNFIVRKKLIEEMGGWDTKAIAEDTEISFRLYRLGYKIQYMPLSVTWEQEPETVKVWMKQRSRWVKGNVYVLVKNFKLMFSKEFRHVRFDLLYFSSVYFLFLSSAIISDVIFILGACNLITYNIAGNTVLLWILAYLVFVLEMAIALSMEKGESNAKNIGLVALMYFTYCQLWLIVALKGVWQYIKDSVLGLEAKWYKTERF
;
A
#
# COMPACT_ATOMS: atom_id res chain seq x y z
N MET A 1 12.37 -41.68 -30.94
CA MET A 1 11.18 -40.83 -31.26
C MET A 1 11.27 -39.62 -30.35
N SER A 2 11.54 -38.43 -30.87
CA SER A 2 11.52 -37.20 -30.08
C SER A 2 10.05 -36.94 -29.75
N ASN A 3 9.63 -37.35 -28.57
CA ASN A 3 8.35 -36.90 -28.06
C ASN A 3 8.39 -35.37 -27.95
N GLY A 4 7.69 -34.67 -28.86
CA GLY A 4 7.55 -33.21 -28.75
C GLY A 4 6.95 -32.85 -27.40
N LEU A 5 7.18 -31.63 -26.95
CA LEU A 5 6.63 -31.12 -25.69
C LEU A 5 5.10 -31.22 -25.69
N GLY A 6 4.53 -31.77 -24.64
CA GLY A 6 3.09 -31.83 -24.42
C GLY A 6 2.55 -30.56 -23.80
N PHE A 7 1.21 -30.46 -23.70
CA PHE A 7 0.53 -29.28 -23.10
C PHE A 7 1.01 -28.97 -21.67
N VAL A 8 1.21 -30.00 -20.84
CA VAL A 8 1.71 -29.85 -19.46
C VAL A 8 3.12 -29.26 -19.45
N ASP A 9 3.99 -29.66 -20.42
CA ASP A 9 5.35 -29.14 -20.54
C ASP A 9 5.35 -27.62 -20.84
N TYR A 10 4.46 -27.14 -21.72
CA TYR A 10 4.32 -25.72 -22.02
C TYR A 10 3.78 -24.95 -20.81
N LEU A 11 2.82 -25.48 -20.06
CA LEU A 11 2.33 -24.85 -18.82
C LEU A 11 3.44 -24.77 -17.77
N PHE A 12 4.23 -25.84 -17.64
CA PHE A 12 5.38 -25.83 -16.72
C PHE A 12 6.41 -24.78 -17.10
N LEU A 13 6.78 -24.69 -18.39
CA LEU A 13 7.69 -23.65 -18.90
C LEU A 13 7.16 -22.24 -18.64
N TYR A 14 5.86 -22.02 -18.88
CA TYR A 14 5.20 -20.76 -18.57
C TYR A 14 5.38 -20.39 -17.10
N CYS A 15 5.11 -21.33 -16.17
CA CYS A 15 5.26 -21.10 -14.75
C CYS A 15 6.71 -20.78 -14.37
N MET A 16 7.65 -21.58 -14.86
CA MET A 16 9.08 -21.41 -14.58
C MET A 16 9.58 -20.04 -15.06
N ILE A 17 9.31 -19.68 -16.31
CA ILE A 17 9.75 -18.41 -16.88
C ILE A 17 9.12 -17.25 -16.10
N SER A 18 7.82 -17.31 -15.86
CA SER A 18 7.08 -16.23 -15.16
C SER A 18 7.58 -16.02 -13.74
N ILE A 19 7.74 -17.09 -12.96
CA ILE A 19 8.20 -17.03 -11.57
C ILE A 19 9.64 -16.47 -11.52
N TRP A 20 10.55 -16.99 -12.36
CA TRP A 20 11.95 -16.54 -12.36
C TRP A 20 12.12 -15.10 -12.87
N VAL A 21 11.34 -14.68 -13.86
CA VAL A 21 11.32 -13.26 -14.29
C VAL A 21 10.90 -12.36 -13.15
N MET A 22 9.84 -12.72 -12.41
CA MET A 22 9.37 -11.93 -11.28
C MET A 22 10.36 -11.92 -10.12
N LEU A 23 10.99 -13.06 -9.80
CA LEU A 23 12.07 -13.11 -8.80
C LEU A 23 13.25 -12.23 -9.20
N PHE A 24 13.67 -12.28 -10.46
CA PHE A 24 14.73 -11.41 -10.96
C PHE A 24 14.39 -9.92 -10.80
N VAL A 25 13.16 -9.52 -11.17
CA VAL A 25 12.68 -8.15 -10.98
C VAL A 25 12.70 -7.78 -9.50
N ASN A 26 12.25 -8.66 -8.62
CA ASN A 26 12.26 -8.43 -7.18
C ASN A 26 13.68 -8.29 -6.61
N ILE A 27 14.65 -9.11 -7.07
CA ILE A 27 16.06 -8.95 -6.70
C ILE A 27 16.58 -7.55 -7.09
N VAL A 28 16.29 -7.10 -8.32
CA VAL A 28 16.69 -5.77 -8.78
C VAL A 28 16.06 -4.67 -7.92
N LEU A 29 14.76 -4.80 -7.61
CA LEU A 29 14.07 -3.87 -6.72
C LEU A 29 14.62 -3.91 -5.29
N MET A 30 14.98 -5.09 -4.76
CA MET A 30 15.59 -5.23 -3.44
C MET A 30 16.96 -4.55 -3.37
N ILE A 31 17.79 -4.69 -4.42
CA ILE A 31 19.06 -3.96 -4.53
C ILE A 31 18.81 -2.45 -4.52
N GLY A 32 17.85 -1.98 -5.31
CA GLY A 32 17.43 -0.57 -5.31
C GLY A 32 16.97 -0.10 -3.92
N GLY A 33 16.14 -0.90 -3.25
CA GLY A 33 15.67 -0.61 -1.90
C GLY A 33 16.79 -0.52 -0.86
N TYR A 34 17.75 -1.44 -0.92
CA TYR A 34 18.92 -1.42 -0.05
C TYR A 34 19.82 -0.20 -0.30
N LEU A 35 20.05 0.14 -1.56
CA LEU A 35 20.80 1.36 -1.92
C LEU A 35 20.08 2.63 -1.41
N TYR A 36 18.75 2.65 -1.49
CA TYR A 36 17.97 3.76 -0.94
C TYR A 36 18.05 3.81 0.59
N TYR A 37 17.96 2.65 1.26
CA TYR A 37 18.16 2.55 2.71
C TYR A 37 19.50 3.17 3.14
N LEU A 38 20.61 2.83 2.46
CA LEU A 38 21.93 3.41 2.75
C LEU A 38 21.96 4.94 2.57
N LYS A 39 21.19 5.48 1.61
CA LYS A 39 21.02 6.93 1.46
C LYS A 39 20.25 7.54 2.63
N THR A 40 19.18 6.88 3.08
CA THR A 40 18.37 7.40 4.18
C THR A 40 19.11 7.48 5.51
N LEU A 41 20.09 6.59 5.74
CA LEU A 41 20.96 6.65 6.92
C LEU A 41 21.84 7.92 6.99
N LYS A 42 22.05 8.57 5.84
CA LYS A 42 22.85 9.80 5.73
C LYS A 42 21.99 11.06 5.63
N MET A 43 20.66 10.92 5.61
CA MET A 43 19.75 12.08 5.53
C MET A 43 19.69 12.79 6.86
N ASN A 44 19.97 14.09 6.85
CA ASN A 44 19.69 14.98 7.97
C ASN A 44 18.40 15.77 7.65
N LEU A 45 17.31 15.40 8.32
CA LEU A 45 15.99 16.05 8.20
C LEU A 45 15.60 16.81 9.48
N ASP A 46 16.50 16.88 10.45
CA ASP A 46 16.25 17.58 11.72
C ASP A 46 16.49 19.10 11.58
N GLU A 47 17.18 19.51 10.53
CA GLU A 47 17.33 20.93 10.22
C GLU A 47 15.95 21.57 9.99
N PRO A 48 15.65 22.70 10.67
CA PRO A 48 14.39 23.40 10.48
C PRO A 48 14.29 23.93 9.05
N LEU A 49 13.09 23.90 8.48
CA LEU A 49 12.82 24.60 7.22
C LEU A 49 12.95 26.11 7.45
N GLN A 50 13.41 26.84 6.45
CA GLN A 50 13.44 28.31 6.49
C GLN A 50 12.03 28.88 6.63
N GLU A 51 11.06 28.24 5.95
CA GLU A 51 9.64 28.56 6.03
C GLU A 51 8.82 27.27 6.05
N TYR A 52 7.89 27.17 7.00
CA TYR A 52 6.97 26.05 7.08
C TYR A 52 5.71 26.37 6.28
N PRO A 53 5.35 25.57 5.24
CA PRO A 53 4.08 25.74 4.53
C PRO A 53 2.91 25.41 5.47
N THR A 54 1.73 25.90 5.13
CA THR A 54 0.49 25.53 5.83
C THR A 54 0.05 24.13 5.42
N VAL A 55 -0.33 23.30 6.40
CA VAL A 55 -0.75 21.90 6.18
C VAL A 55 -2.12 21.65 6.78
N SER A 56 -3.03 21.11 5.98
CA SER A 56 -4.29 20.53 6.46
C SER A 56 -4.16 18.99 6.50
N VAL A 57 -4.27 18.44 7.69
CA VAL A 57 -4.30 16.98 7.90
C VAL A 57 -5.74 16.50 7.77
N LEU A 58 -6.00 15.60 6.84
CA LEU A 58 -7.33 15.01 6.59
C LEU A 58 -7.40 13.61 7.21
N VAL A 59 -8.41 13.37 8.04
CA VAL A 59 -8.66 12.07 8.68
C VAL A 59 -10.09 11.62 8.40
N PRO A 60 -10.30 10.77 7.38
CA PRO A 60 -11.62 10.18 7.12
C PRO A 60 -11.95 9.13 8.20
N ALA A 61 -13.07 9.27 8.88
CA ALA A 61 -13.51 8.38 9.95
C ALA A 61 -14.98 7.96 9.77
N HIS A 62 -15.25 6.65 9.87
CA HIS A 62 -16.59 6.07 9.88
C HIS A 62 -16.66 4.94 10.89
N ASN A 63 -17.39 5.13 11.99
CA ASN A 63 -17.51 4.17 13.09
C ASN A 63 -16.15 3.72 13.66
N GLU A 64 -15.30 4.65 14.07
CA GLU A 64 -13.91 4.40 14.52
C GLU A 64 -13.72 4.67 16.04
N GLU A 65 -14.78 4.49 16.86
CA GLU A 65 -14.75 4.77 18.31
C GLU A 65 -13.59 4.13 19.07
N LYS A 66 -13.10 2.94 18.60
CA LYS A 66 -12.02 2.20 19.25
C LYS A 66 -10.64 2.83 19.07
N VAL A 67 -10.42 3.59 18.00
CA VAL A 67 -9.07 4.01 17.56
C VAL A 67 -8.94 5.52 17.36
N ILE A 68 -10.01 6.24 17.00
CA ILE A 68 -9.97 7.65 16.61
C ILE A 68 -9.33 8.55 17.67
N GLY A 69 -9.57 8.26 18.95
CA GLY A 69 -9.00 9.04 20.04
C GLY A 69 -7.47 9.00 20.08
N GLN A 70 -6.88 7.83 19.83
CA GLN A 70 -5.42 7.68 19.78
C GLN A 70 -4.84 8.42 18.57
N THR A 71 -5.50 8.32 17.42
CA THR A 71 -5.09 8.97 16.17
C THR A 71 -5.08 10.48 16.32
N VAL A 72 -6.18 11.08 16.79
CA VAL A 72 -6.26 12.54 16.93
C VAL A 72 -5.27 13.07 17.96
N ASN A 73 -5.08 12.37 19.08
CA ASN A 73 -4.05 12.76 20.07
C ASN A 73 -2.63 12.68 19.50
N ALA A 74 -2.32 11.68 18.67
CA ALA A 74 -1.01 11.58 18.00
C ALA A 74 -0.81 12.72 16.99
N LEU A 75 -1.86 13.12 16.26
CA LEU A 75 -1.81 14.25 15.32
C LEU A 75 -1.64 15.59 16.05
N ILE A 76 -2.27 15.79 17.21
CA ILE A 76 -2.08 16.97 18.06
C ILE A 76 -0.64 17.06 18.60
N ALA A 77 0.02 15.90 18.79
CA ALA A 77 1.40 15.81 19.28
C ALA A 77 2.48 15.95 18.20
N LEU A 78 2.11 16.15 16.93
CA LEU A 78 3.07 16.33 15.84
C LEU A 78 3.97 17.55 16.08
N ASP A 79 5.27 17.39 15.75
CA ASP A 79 6.26 18.46 15.77
C ASP A 79 6.12 19.34 14.53
N TYR A 80 5.15 20.25 14.58
CA TYR A 80 4.86 21.19 13.50
C TYR A 80 4.33 22.51 14.10
N PRO A 81 4.65 23.70 13.51
CA PRO A 81 4.14 24.97 13.99
C PRO A 81 2.61 24.98 14.07
N ARG A 82 2.05 25.34 15.23
CA ARG A 82 0.60 25.23 15.48
C ARG A 82 -0.24 26.16 14.61
N ASP A 83 0.30 27.33 14.29
CA ASP A 83 -0.32 28.31 13.40
C ASP A 83 -0.29 27.89 11.91
N LYS A 84 0.50 26.87 11.59
CA LYS A 84 0.64 26.30 10.23
C LYS A 84 -0.03 24.92 10.09
N LEU A 85 -0.64 24.39 11.14
CA LEU A 85 -1.24 23.07 11.18
C LEU A 85 -2.74 23.14 11.45
N GLU A 86 -3.51 22.59 10.53
CA GLU A 86 -4.95 22.39 10.65
C GLU A 86 -5.24 20.87 10.61
N ILE A 87 -6.03 20.38 11.55
CA ILE A 87 -6.45 18.96 11.60
C ILE A 87 -7.94 18.90 11.32
N ILE A 88 -8.34 18.24 10.24
CA ILE A 88 -9.73 18.07 9.81
C ILE A 88 -10.10 16.61 9.91
N VAL A 89 -10.92 16.26 10.89
CA VAL A 89 -11.47 14.90 11.03
C VAL A 89 -12.86 14.89 10.39
N ILE A 90 -13.01 14.04 9.38
CA ILE A 90 -14.29 13.88 8.67
C ILE A 90 -15.03 12.70 9.27
N ASN A 91 -15.98 13.00 10.17
CA ASN A 91 -16.87 12.02 10.78
C ASN A 91 -17.99 11.67 9.79
N ASP A 92 -17.71 10.70 8.90
CA ASP A 92 -18.57 10.36 7.76
C ASP A 92 -19.73 9.47 8.20
N ASN A 93 -20.85 10.08 8.63
CA ASN A 93 -22.10 9.39 8.97
C ASN A 93 -21.89 8.24 9.98
N SER A 94 -21.08 8.45 11.04
CA SER A 94 -20.87 7.46 12.09
C SER A 94 -22.10 7.31 12.97
N SER A 95 -22.38 6.08 13.38
CA SER A 95 -23.48 5.71 14.27
C SER A 95 -23.04 5.25 15.68
N ASP A 96 -21.71 5.12 15.89
CA ASP A 96 -21.08 4.78 17.16
C ASP A 96 -20.63 6.06 17.92
N ARG A 97 -19.82 5.91 18.94
CA ARG A 97 -19.34 7.01 19.78
C ARG A 97 -18.21 7.84 19.16
N THR A 98 -17.90 7.65 17.86
CA THR A 98 -16.84 8.42 17.18
C THR A 98 -17.04 9.93 17.33
N GLY A 99 -18.27 10.43 17.07
CA GLY A 99 -18.58 11.87 17.19
C GLY A 99 -18.45 12.42 18.62
N GLU A 100 -18.87 11.66 19.62
CA GLU A 100 -18.73 12.03 21.03
C GLU A 100 -17.28 12.17 21.45
N ILE A 101 -16.44 11.19 21.08
CA ILE A 101 -15.00 11.18 21.37
C ILE A 101 -14.30 12.39 20.74
N LEU A 102 -14.64 12.70 19.48
CA LEU A 102 -14.07 13.85 18.77
C LEU A 102 -14.47 15.18 19.43
N ALA A 103 -15.73 15.34 19.81
CA ALA A 103 -16.22 16.53 20.53
C ALA A 103 -15.55 16.71 21.90
N GLU A 104 -15.25 15.61 22.61
CA GLU A 104 -14.53 15.64 23.87
C GLU A 104 -13.07 16.09 23.70
N ILE A 105 -12.37 15.55 22.68
CA ILE A 105 -10.98 15.92 22.40
C ILE A 105 -10.90 17.39 21.98
N GLN A 106 -11.83 17.89 21.16
CA GLN A 106 -11.87 19.27 20.73
C GLN A 106 -12.06 20.22 21.92
N ARG A 107 -12.93 19.89 22.88
CA ARG A 107 -13.12 20.67 24.10
C ARG A 107 -11.89 20.71 25.01
N LYS A 108 -11.14 19.60 25.07
CA LYS A 108 -9.92 19.50 25.90
C LYS A 108 -8.71 20.21 25.29
N ASN A 109 -8.75 20.54 23.99
CA ASN A 109 -7.64 21.15 23.26
C ASN A 109 -8.03 22.43 22.53
N PRO A 110 -8.50 23.49 23.23
CA PRO A 110 -9.04 24.71 22.60
C PRO A 110 -7.98 25.52 21.83
N GLY A 111 -6.67 25.29 22.10
CA GLY A 111 -5.56 25.94 21.40
C GLY A 111 -5.09 25.21 20.15
N VAL A 112 -5.78 24.14 19.73
CA VAL A 112 -5.46 23.36 18.52
C VAL A 112 -6.49 23.68 17.44
N ASN A 113 -6.03 23.93 16.21
CA ASN A 113 -6.93 24.09 15.07
C ASN A 113 -7.44 22.69 14.61
N LEU A 114 -8.37 22.15 15.42
CA LEU A 114 -9.05 20.87 15.20
C LEU A 114 -10.48 21.12 14.73
N ILE A 115 -10.78 20.74 13.50
CA ILE A 115 -12.07 20.85 12.85
C ILE A 115 -12.70 19.45 12.76
N VAL A 116 -13.90 19.29 13.27
CA VAL A 116 -14.69 18.06 13.11
C VAL A 116 -15.82 18.32 12.11
N LEU A 117 -15.71 17.72 10.94
CA LEU A 117 -16.75 17.76 9.90
C LEU A 117 -17.64 16.53 10.05
N THR A 118 -18.86 16.74 10.48
CA THR A 118 -19.86 15.64 10.55
C THR A 118 -20.71 15.68 9.28
N THR A 119 -20.77 14.58 8.56
CA THR A 119 -21.64 14.37 7.40
C THR A 119 -22.86 13.53 7.80
N ASP A 120 -23.93 13.67 7.03
CA ASP A 120 -25.14 12.86 7.15
C ASP A 120 -25.26 11.87 5.97
N LYS A 121 -26.42 11.21 5.84
CA LYS A 121 -26.71 10.27 4.75
C LYS A 121 -26.75 10.92 3.36
N ILE A 122 -26.92 12.24 3.27
CA ILE A 122 -27.02 12.99 2.01
C ILE A 122 -25.62 13.45 1.57
N THR A 123 -24.87 14.03 2.50
CA THR A 123 -23.54 14.63 2.26
C THR A 123 -22.40 13.65 2.40
N GLY A 124 -22.61 12.52 3.10
CA GLY A 124 -21.63 11.47 3.36
C GLY A 124 -21.96 10.12 2.72
N GLY A 125 -21.28 9.07 3.21
CA GLY A 125 -21.55 7.69 2.79
C GLY A 125 -21.01 7.30 1.42
N LYS A 126 -20.20 8.16 0.79
CA LYS A 126 -19.57 7.91 -0.52
C LYS A 126 -18.16 7.29 -0.37
N GLY A 127 -17.92 6.61 0.74
CA GLY A 127 -16.64 5.99 1.06
C GLY A 127 -15.52 6.98 1.37
N LYS A 128 -14.28 6.47 1.44
CA LYS A 128 -13.10 7.27 1.81
C LYS A 128 -12.86 8.45 0.87
N SER A 129 -13.00 8.25 -0.44
CA SER A 129 -12.87 9.33 -1.43
C SER A 129 -13.84 10.47 -1.20
N GLY A 130 -15.12 10.15 -0.88
CA GLY A 130 -16.14 11.16 -0.58
C GLY A 130 -15.82 11.95 0.69
N ALA A 131 -15.39 11.26 1.75
CA ALA A 131 -14.95 11.90 2.99
C ALA A 131 -13.73 12.81 2.75
N LEU A 132 -12.72 12.35 2.02
CA LEU A 132 -11.54 13.15 1.65
C LEU A 132 -11.92 14.38 0.84
N ASN A 133 -12.87 14.27 -0.11
CA ASN A 133 -13.37 15.42 -0.88
C ASN A 133 -14.05 16.46 0.03
N ASN A 134 -14.87 16.01 0.99
CA ASN A 134 -15.50 16.92 1.95
C ASN A 134 -14.44 17.65 2.81
N GLY A 135 -13.39 16.93 3.23
CA GLY A 135 -12.29 17.51 4.00
C GLY A 135 -11.48 18.52 3.20
N TYR A 136 -11.13 18.16 1.97
CA TYR A 136 -10.30 19.01 1.11
C TYR A 136 -10.99 20.34 0.77
N LEU A 137 -12.30 20.32 0.52
CA LEU A 137 -13.07 21.54 0.24
C LEU A 137 -13.10 22.52 1.42
N ARG A 138 -12.91 22.04 2.64
CA ARG A 138 -12.84 22.86 3.87
C ARG A 138 -11.42 23.23 4.27
N SER A 139 -10.42 22.57 3.68
CA SER A 139 -9.02 22.79 4.04
C SER A 139 -8.52 24.16 3.59
N THR A 140 -7.65 24.76 4.40
CA THR A 140 -7.02 26.07 4.11
C THR A 140 -5.52 25.95 3.80
N GLY A 141 -4.91 24.78 4.13
CA GLY A 141 -3.48 24.54 3.93
C GLY A 141 -3.06 24.44 2.47
N GLU A 142 -1.85 24.85 2.18
CA GLU A 142 -1.20 24.70 0.86
C GLU A 142 -0.93 23.21 0.53
N LEU A 143 -0.70 22.42 1.58
CA LEU A 143 -0.45 21.00 1.50
C LEU A 143 -1.55 20.21 2.21
N LEU A 144 -1.90 19.04 1.67
CA LEU A 144 -2.82 18.11 2.28
C LEU A 144 -2.06 16.87 2.75
N ALA A 145 -2.11 16.56 4.04
CA ALA A 145 -1.63 15.29 4.57
C ALA A 145 -2.81 14.38 4.88
N VAL A 146 -2.70 13.08 4.60
CA VAL A 146 -3.79 12.12 4.85
C VAL A 146 -3.30 11.04 5.79
N TYR A 147 -4.08 10.80 6.85
CA TYR A 147 -3.91 9.70 7.80
C TYR A 147 -5.24 8.97 7.98
N ASP A 148 -5.19 7.64 8.01
CA ASP A 148 -6.37 6.83 8.34
C ASP A 148 -6.73 6.98 9.83
N ALA A 149 -7.97 6.72 10.17
CA ALA A 149 -8.53 6.92 11.52
C ALA A 149 -7.90 6.02 12.61
N ASP A 150 -7.09 5.02 12.23
CA ASP A 150 -6.36 4.12 13.14
C ASP A 150 -4.85 4.36 13.18
N ASN A 151 -4.39 5.40 12.50
CA ASN A 151 -2.97 5.73 12.38
C ASN A 151 -2.48 6.56 13.56
N THR A 152 -1.32 6.19 14.08
CA THR A 152 -0.60 6.96 15.11
C THR A 152 0.76 7.38 14.58
N PRO A 153 0.87 8.56 13.93
CA PRO A 153 2.14 9.06 13.42
C PRO A 153 3.12 9.37 14.55
N GLU A 154 4.40 9.15 14.30
CA GLU A 154 5.47 9.62 15.16
C GLU A 154 5.58 11.16 15.09
N ARG A 155 6.11 11.79 16.16
CA ARG A 155 6.13 13.26 16.28
C ARG A 155 6.69 13.98 15.06
N ASN A 156 7.75 13.44 14.45
CA ASN A 156 8.43 14.05 13.31
C ASN A 156 7.87 13.61 11.95
N ALA A 157 6.85 12.74 11.91
CA ALA A 157 6.39 12.13 10.67
C ALA A 157 5.97 13.20 9.64
N LEU A 158 5.13 14.14 10.03
CA LEU A 158 4.66 15.21 9.13
C LEU A 158 5.82 16.12 8.69
N LYS A 159 6.70 16.51 9.61
CA LYS A 159 7.86 17.35 9.34
C LYS A 159 8.75 16.73 8.24
N TYR A 160 9.01 15.43 8.30
CA TYR A 160 9.83 14.75 7.30
C TYR A 160 9.14 14.66 5.92
N LEU A 161 7.81 14.48 5.87
CA LEU A 161 7.05 14.55 4.62
C LEU A 161 7.14 15.93 3.99
N VAL A 162 6.86 16.98 4.78
CA VAL A 162 6.90 18.37 4.33
C VAL A 162 8.30 18.75 3.85
N HIS A 163 9.32 18.44 4.66
CA HIS A 163 10.71 18.75 4.32
C HIS A 163 11.14 18.11 2.99
N THR A 164 10.70 16.88 2.74
CA THR A 164 11.00 16.18 1.49
C THR A 164 10.26 16.80 0.31
N LEU A 165 8.96 17.11 0.46
CA LEU A 165 8.14 17.69 -0.60
C LEU A 165 8.61 19.11 -0.98
N SER A 166 9.09 19.88 -0.01
CA SER A 166 9.54 21.26 -0.23
C SER A 166 10.89 21.38 -0.96
N ARG A 167 11.67 20.28 -1.03
CA ARG A 167 13.00 20.28 -1.68
C ARG A 167 12.97 20.10 -3.19
N ASP A 168 11.86 19.60 -3.76
CA ASP A 168 11.76 19.35 -5.20
C ASP A 168 10.35 19.68 -5.70
N ASP A 169 10.25 20.70 -6.53
CA ASP A 169 8.99 21.14 -7.13
C ASP A 169 8.39 20.12 -8.11
N LYS A 170 9.17 19.14 -8.56
CA LYS A 170 8.70 18.02 -9.38
C LYS A 170 7.99 16.93 -8.55
N LEU A 171 8.09 17.02 -7.22
CA LEU A 171 7.31 16.13 -6.33
C LEU A 171 5.88 16.67 -6.20
N GLY A 172 4.91 15.86 -6.61
CA GLY A 172 3.50 16.10 -6.35
C GLY A 172 3.07 15.59 -4.98
N ALA A 173 3.67 14.48 -4.53
CA ALA A 173 3.39 13.86 -3.25
C ALA A 173 4.64 13.19 -2.65
N VAL A 174 4.60 12.99 -1.32
CA VAL A 174 5.58 12.19 -0.57
C VAL A 174 4.79 11.22 0.31
N ILE A 175 5.22 9.97 0.33
CA ILE A 175 4.64 8.92 1.16
C ILE A 175 5.60 8.53 2.28
N GLY A 176 5.09 8.30 3.48
CA GLY A 176 5.85 7.78 4.60
C GLY A 176 5.77 6.25 4.71
N LYS A 177 6.34 5.75 5.79
CA LYS A 177 6.36 4.34 6.18
C LYS A 177 5.26 4.07 7.19
N PHE A 178 4.60 2.94 7.08
CA PHE A 178 3.67 2.44 8.10
C PHE A 178 4.21 1.15 8.74
N ARG A 179 3.92 0.99 10.03
CA ARG A 179 4.36 -0.10 10.89
C ARG A 179 3.16 -0.74 11.57
N THR A 180 3.21 -2.04 11.74
CA THR A 180 2.16 -2.81 12.40
C THR A 180 2.25 -2.67 13.92
N ARG A 181 1.27 -1.98 14.54
CA ARG A 181 1.20 -1.76 15.99
C ARG A 181 0.97 -3.05 16.77
N ASN A 182 0.06 -3.88 16.29
CA ASN A 182 -0.33 -5.16 16.92
C ASN A 182 0.44 -6.38 16.36
N LYS A 183 1.67 -6.21 15.85
CA LYS A 183 2.46 -7.29 15.23
C LYS A 183 2.71 -8.51 16.12
N THR A 184 2.64 -8.37 17.44
CA THR A 184 2.88 -9.47 18.39
C THR A 184 1.62 -10.24 18.76
N LYS A 185 0.44 -9.83 18.29
CA LYS A 185 -0.84 -10.38 18.71
C LYS A 185 -1.01 -11.86 18.37
N ASN A 186 -0.73 -12.23 17.14
CA ASN A 186 -0.83 -13.63 16.68
C ASN A 186 0.08 -13.88 15.46
N MET A 187 0.02 -15.08 14.87
CA MET A 187 0.82 -15.46 13.72
C MET A 187 0.48 -14.63 12.48
N LEU A 188 -0.80 -14.36 12.23
CA LEU A 188 -1.26 -13.57 11.08
C LEU A 188 -0.68 -12.17 11.13
N THR A 189 -0.77 -11.48 12.28
CA THR A 189 -0.24 -10.09 12.40
C THR A 189 1.29 -10.03 12.28
N LYS A 190 2.01 -11.12 12.63
CA LYS A 190 3.46 -11.23 12.37
C LYS A 190 3.75 -11.35 10.87
N PHE A 191 2.98 -12.18 10.15
CA PHE A 191 3.12 -12.30 8.70
C PHE A 191 2.81 -11.00 7.98
N ILE A 192 1.75 -10.29 8.39
CA ILE A 192 1.41 -8.99 7.84
C ILE A 192 2.53 -7.97 8.08
N ASN A 193 3.13 -7.94 9.28
CA ASN A 193 4.29 -7.07 9.54
C ASN A 193 5.47 -7.36 8.60
N ILE A 194 5.78 -8.64 8.36
CA ILE A 194 6.86 -9.06 7.44
C ILE A 194 6.51 -8.65 5.99
N GLU A 195 5.30 -8.94 5.53
CA GLU A 195 4.79 -8.52 4.21
C GLU A 195 4.93 -7.02 4.00
N THR A 196 4.45 -6.24 4.98
CA THR A 196 4.47 -4.78 4.95
C THR A 196 5.88 -4.22 4.82
N LEU A 197 6.84 -4.76 5.57
CA LEU A 197 8.25 -4.35 5.49
C LEU A 197 8.88 -4.74 4.14
N GLY A 198 8.61 -5.94 3.65
CA GLY A 198 9.03 -6.39 2.33
C GLY A 198 8.50 -5.47 1.22
N PHE A 199 7.21 -5.17 1.23
CA PHE A 199 6.60 -4.27 0.26
C PHE A 199 7.23 -2.87 0.29
N GLN A 200 7.42 -2.29 1.46
CA GLN A 200 7.93 -0.92 1.57
C GLN A 200 9.40 -0.81 1.16
N TRP A 201 10.26 -1.75 1.58
CA TRP A 201 11.67 -1.68 1.26
C TRP A 201 12.01 -2.20 -0.14
N MET A 202 11.39 -3.29 -0.58
CA MET A 202 11.62 -3.82 -1.93
C MET A 202 10.84 -3.02 -2.96
N VAL A 203 9.50 -2.94 -2.82
CA VAL A 203 8.66 -2.42 -3.90
C VAL A 203 8.62 -0.90 -3.90
N GLN A 204 8.39 -0.22 -2.76
CA GLN A 204 8.32 1.26 -2.75
C GLN A 204 9.71 1.89 -2.86
N ALA A 205 10.64 1.53 -1.97
CA ALA A 205 11.98 2.10 -1.96
C ALA A 205 12.79 1.72 -3.22
N GLY A 206 12.68 0.46 -3.67
CA GLY A 206 13.35 -0.01 -4.88
C GLY A 206 12.89 0.71 -6.13
N ARG A 207 11.58 0.84 -6.34
CA ARG A 207 11.04 1.60 -7.48
C ARG A 207 11.40 3.08 -7.42
N TRP A 208 11.36 3.69 -6.23
CA TRP A 208 11.80 5.07 -6.09
C TRP A 208 13.26 5.24 -6.47
N GLN A 209 14.14 4.41 -5.94
CA GLN A 209 15.59 4.51 -6.20
C GLN A 209 15.95 4.30 -7.67
N LEU A 210 15.29 3.36 -8.36
CA LEU A 210 15.67 2.97 -9.71
C LEU A 210 14.89 3.73 -10.80
N PHE A 211 13.63 4.07 -10.54
CA PHE A 211 12.71 4.58 -11.56
C PHE A 211 12.03 5.89 -11.18
N ASN A 212 12.24 6.43 -9.97
CA ASN A 212 11.53 7.57 -9.40
C ASN A 212 10.00 7.35 -9.35
N LEU A 213 9.58 6.13 -9.03
CA LEU A 213 8.19 5.71 -8.97
C LEU A 213 7.84 5.19 -7.57
N CYS A 214 6.69 5.62 -7.05
CA CYS A 214 6.05 5.10 -5.86
C CYS A 214 4.53 5.11 -6.03
N THR A 215 3.83 4.36 -5.21
CA THR A 215 2.37 4.38 -5.18
C THR A 215 1.91 4.83 -3.80
N ILE A 216 1.00 5.79 -3.74
CA ILE A 216 0.39 6.25 -2.47
C ILE A 216 -0.33 5.06 -1.81
N PRO A 217 -0.06 4.76 -0.52
CA PRO A 217 -0.61 3.57 0.15
C PRO A 217 -1.92 3.84 0.90
N GLY A 218 -2.57 4.99 0.65
CA GLY A 218 -3.82 5.39 1.28
C GLY A 218 -3.67 6.16 2.60
N THR A 219 -2.53 6.09 3.25
CA THR A 219 -2.26 6.77 4.52
C THR A 219 -0.82 7.26 4.62
N ASN A 220 -0.51 8.11 5.60
CA ASN A 220 0.81 8.70 5.85
C ASN A 220 1.44 9.24 4.56
N PHE A 221 0.73 10.11 3.89
CA PHE A 221 1.24 10.82 2.72
C PHE A 221 0.85 12.29 2.74
N ILE A 222 1.62 13.08 2.01
CA ILE A 222 1.35 14.50 1.78
C ILE A 222 1.33 14.79 0.29
N VAL A 223 0.46 15.70 -0.13
CA VAL A 223 0.27 16.11 -1.53
C VAL A 223 0.05 17.60 -1.63
N ARG A 224 0.47 18.23 -2.73
CA ARG A 224 0.18 19.65 -2.99
C ARG A 224 -1.31 19.83 -3.25
N LYS A 225 -1.99 20.70 -2.48
CA LYS A 225 -3.43 20.94 -2.59
C LYS A 225 -3.83 21.34 -3.99
N LYS A 226 -3.05 22.22 -4.64
CA LYS A 226 -3.28 22.68 -6.01
C LYS A 226 -3.44 21.53 -7.02
N LEU A 227 -2.73 20.41 -6.82
CA LEU A 227 -2.84 19.25 -7.72
C LEU A 227 -4.15 18.49 -7.50
N ILE A 228 -4.63 18.41 -6.25
CA ILE A 228 -5.95 17.85 -5.95
C ILE A 228 -7.05 18.69 -6.60
N GLU A 229 -6.93 20.01 -6.54
CA GLU A 229 -7.85 20.95 -7.19
C GLU A 229 -7.85 20.78 -8.71
N GLU A 230 -6.67 20.73 -9.33
CA GLU A 230 -6.48 20.51 -10.77
C GLU A 230 -7.09 19.17 -11.23
N MET A 231 -6.99 18.16 -10.42
CA MET A 231 -7.56 16.82 -10.69
C MET A 231 -9.06 16.73 -10.40
N GLY A 232 -9.70 17.75 -9.80
CA GLY A 232 -11.10 17.75 -9.41
C GLY A 232 -11.40 16.86 -8.18
N GLY A 233 -10.43 16.69 -7.29
CA GLY A 233 -10.57 15.88 -6.05
C GLY A 233 -10.28 14.39 -6.25
N TRP A 234 -10.66 13.58 -5.26
CA TRP A 234 -10.56 12.11 -5.30
C TRP A 234 -11.71 11.49 -6.10
N ASP A 235 -11.40 10.47 -6.91
CA ASP A 235 -12.40 9.72 -7.69
C ASP A 235 -13.26 8.84 -6.74
N THR A 236 -14.53 9.21 -6.59
CA THR A 236 -15.47 8.47 -5.72
C THR A 236 -15.87 7.09 -6.27
N LYS A 237 -15.55 6.79 -7.53
CA LYS A 237 -15.76 5.48 -8.14
C LYS A 237 -14.59 4.53 -7.91
N ALA A 238 -13.42 5.04 -7.52
CA ALA A 238 -12.23 4.23 -7.25
C ALA A 238 -12.29 3.64 -5.84
N ILE A 239 -12.21 2.30 -5.72
CA ILE A 239 -12.09 1.61 -4.43
C ILE A 239 -10.67 1.76 -3.87
N ALA A 240 -9.66 1.81 -4.75
CA ALA A 240 -8.26 2.12 -4.43
C ALA A 240 -7.98 3.56 -4.89
N GLU A 241 -8.50 4.51 -4.13
CA GLU A 241 -8.41 5.96 -4.41
C GLU A 241 -6.97 6.46 -4.38
N ASP A 242 -6.15 5.81 -3.59
CA ASP A 242 -4.72 6.04 -3.38
C ASP A 242 -3.89 5.64 -4.61
N THR A 243 -4.12 4.44 -5.12
CA THR A 243 -3.48 3.98 -6.35
C THR A 243 -3.96 4.81 -7.54
N GLU A 244 -5.25 5.14 -7.60
CA GLU A 244 -5.84 5.93 -8.68
C GLU A 244 -5.25 7.35 -8.74
N ILE A 245 -5.13 8.04 -7.58
CA ILE A 245 -4.57 9.38 -7.53
C ILE A 245 -3.07 9.38 -7.87
N SER A 246 -2.35 8.29 -7.57
CA SER A 246 -0.94 8.14 -7.95
C SER A 246 -0.77 8.20 -9.46
N PHE A 247 -1.61 7.50 -10.24
CA PHE A 247 -1.55 7.55 -11.70
C PHE A 247 -1.97 8.91 -12.25
N ARG A 248 -2.90 9.63 -11.60
CA ARG A 248 -3.25 11.00 -12.02
C ARG A 248 -2.10 11.98 -11.79
N LEU A 249 -1.39 11.89 -10.67
CA LEU A 249 -0.19 12.70 -10.42
C LEU A 249 0.88 12.44 -11.47
N TYR A 250 1.12 11.19 -11.85
CA TYR A 250 2.04 10.84 -12.92
C TYR A 250 1.61 11.40 -14.29
N ARG A 251 0.29 11.43 -14.57
CA ARG A 251 -0.24 12.04 -15.79
C ARG A 251 -0.01 13.54 -15.86
N LEU A 252 0.04 14.23 -14.72
CA LEU A 252 0.40 15.63 -14.63
C LEU A 252 1.93 15.86 -14.66
N GLY A 253 2.74 14.79 -14.79
CA GLY A 253 4.21 14.88 -14.86
C GLY A 253 4.92 14.99 -13.52
N TYR A 254 4.20 14.85 -12.40
CA TYR A 254 4.77 14.88 -11.07
C TYR A 254 5.28 13.50 -10.63
N LYS A 255 6.22 13.50 -9.67
CA LYS A 255 6.75 12.31 -9.04
C LYS A 255 6.16 12.13 -7.65
N ILE A 256 6.20 10.90 -7.15
CA ILE A 256 5.84 10.53 -5.78
C ILE A 256 7.09 9.92 -5.13
N GLN A 257 7.55 10.48 -4.01
CA GLN A 257 8.74 9.97 -3.30
C GLN A 257 8.37 9.19 -2.05
N TYR A 258 9.09 8.11 -1.77
CA TYR A 258 9.04 7.38 -0.51
C TYR A 258 10.01 7.98 0.52
N MET A 259 9.52 8.31 1.72
CA MET A 259 10.29 8.84 2.85
C MET A 259 10.16 7.92 4.08
N PRO A 260 11.04 6.92 4.23
CA PRO A 260 10.93 5.91 5.29
C PRO A 260 11.16 6.44 6.72
N LEU A 261 11.67 7.65 6.89
CA LEU A 261 11.84 8.29 8.20
C LEU A 261 10.52 8.86 8.75
N SER A 262 9.54 9.14 7.86
CA SER A 262 8.17 9.48 8.27
C SER A 262 7.42 8.21 8.62
N VAL A 263 7.26 7.92 9.90
CA VAL A 263 6.67 6.67 10.39
C VAL A 263 5.29 6.90 11.00
N THR A 264 4.35 6.05 10.66
CA THR A 264 3.06 5.91 11.35
C THR A 264 2.83 4.45 11.76
N TRP A 265 2.04 4.24 12.82
CA TRP A 265 1.70 2.93 13.34
C TRP A 265 0.21 2.68 13.13
N GLU A 266 -0.15 1.52 12.58
CA GLU A 266 -1.52 1.14 12.26
C GLU A 266 -1.90 -0.22 12.86
N GLN A 267 -3.19 -0.48 12.99
CA GLN A 267 -3.71 -1.74 13.46
C GLN A 267 -4.06 -2.66 12.29
N GLU A 268 -3.39 -3.79 12.20
CA GLU A 268 -3.64 -4.80 11.19
C GLU A 268 -4.72 -5.81 11.61
N PRO A 269 -5.39 -6.46 10.63
CA PRO A 269 -6.39 -7.49 10.91
C PRO A 269 -5.85 -8.63 11.78
N GLU A 270 -6.62 -9.00 12.82
CA GLU A 270 -6.27 -10.09 13.73
C GLU A 270 -6.88 -11.44 13.33
N THR A 271 -7.81 -11.47 12.37
CA THR A 271 -8.45 -12.69 11.88
C THR A 271 -8.28 -12.86 10.37
N VAL A 272 -8.13 -14.11 9.92
CA VAL A 272 -8.03 -14.44 8.48
C VAL A 272 -9.26 -13.95 7.72
N LYS A 273 -10.46 -14.00 8.30
CA LYS A 273 -11.70 -13.53 7.66
C LYS A 273 -11.66 -12.04 7.34
N VAL A 274 -11.23 -11.21 8.29
CA VAL A 274 -11.12 -9.75 8.11
C VAL A 274 -9.99 -9.43 7.13
N TRP A 275 -8.85 -10.11 7.27
CA TRP A 275 -7.71 -10.00 6.36
C TRP A 275 -8.11 -10.32 4.90
N MET A 276 -8.78 -11.44 4.66
CA MET A 276 -9.24 -11.83 3.31
C MET A 276 -10.19 -10.79 2.70
N LYS A 277 -11.10 -10.22 3.50
CA LYS A 277 -12.01 -9.16 3.02
C LYS A 277 -11.22 -7.90 2.63
N GLN A 278 -10.27 -7.47 3.47
CA GLN A 278 -9.44 -6.29 3.22
C GLN A 278 -8.58 -6.48 1.97
N ARG A 279 -7.82 -7.59 1.88
CA ARG A 279 -6.90 -7.84 0.76
C ARG A 279 -7.65 -8.09 -0.57
N SER A 280 -8.81 -8.78 -0.56
CA SER A 280 -9.63 -8.94 -1.78
C SER A 280 -10.15 -7.59 -2.30
N ARG A 281 -10.48 -6.65 -1.41
CA ARG A 281 -10.84 -5.28 -1.76
C ARG A 281 -9.67 -4.53 -2.42
N TRP A 282 -8.45 -4.69 -1.88
CA TRP A 282 -7.25 -4.09 -2.48
C TRP A 282 -6.98 -4.64 -3.88
N VAL A 283 -7.01 -5.96 -4.05
CA VAL A 283 -6.85 -6.59 -5.38
C VAL A 283 -7.89 -6.07 -6.36
N LYS A 284 -9.17 -6.06 -5.98
CA LYS A 284 -10.27 -5.54 -6.82
C LYS A 284 -10.02 -4.09 -7.24
N GLY A 285 -9.62 -3.23 -6.29
CA GLY A 285 -9.33 -1.81 -6.55
C GLY A 285 -8.12 -1.62 -7.46
N ASN A 286 -7.04 -2.35 -7.23
CA ASN A 286 -5.84 -2.28 -8.07
C ASN A 286 -6.10 -2.79 -9.49
N VAL A 287 -6.86 -3.88 -9.66
CA VAL A 287 -7.26 -4.37 -10.99
C VAL A 287 -8.09 -3.31 -11.73
N TYR A 288 -9.03 -2.64 -11.05
CA TYR A 288 -9.77 -1.51 -11.64
C TYR A 288 -8.83 -0.42 -12.16
N VAL A 289 -7.85 0.00 -11.34
CA VAL A 289 -6.89 1.05 -11.73
C VAL A 289 -6.01 0.60 -12.90
N LEU A 290 -5.54 -0.64 -12.91
CA LEU A 290 -4.74 -1.19 -14.02
C LEU A 290 -5.54 -1.21 -15.33
N VAL A 291 -6.78 -1.69 -15.31
CA VAL A 291 -7.64 -1.74 -16.51
C VAL A 291 -7.95 -0.32 -17.00
N LYS A 292 -8.31 0.61 -16.09
CA LYS A 292 -8.56 2.02 -16.40
C LYS A 292 -7.37 2.68 -17.10
N ASN A 293 -6.15 2.37 -16.67
CA ASN A 293 -4.92 2.98 -17.15
C ASN A 293 -4.16 2.13 -18.20
N PHE A 294 -4.68 0.97 -18.58
CA PHE A 294 -3.99 0.03 -19.49
C PHE A 294 -3.53 0.67 -20.80
N LYS A 295 -4.36 1.54 -21.39
CA LYS A 295 -4.03 2.26 -22.63
C LYS A 295 -2.78 3.15 -22.49
N LEU A 296 -2.45 3.64 -21.30
CA LEU A 296 -1.26 4.46 -21.05
C LEU A 296 0.04 3.67 -21.27
N MET A 297 0.01 2.34 -21.18
CA MET A 297 1.15 1.48 -21.47
C MET A 297 1.71 1.69 -22.89
N PHE A 298 0.87 2.05 -23.84
CA PHE A 298 1.23 2.24 -25.26
C PHE A 298 1.48 3.72 -25.63
N SER A 299 1.18 4.65 -24.72
CA SER A 299 1.40 6.09 -24.96
C SER A 299 2.87 6.47 -24.80
N LYS A 300 3.40 7.30 -25.74
CA LYS A 300 4.77 7.83 -25.66
C LYS A 300 4.95 8.80 -24.48
N GLU A 301 3.93 9.58 -24.17
CA GLU A 301 3.93 10.59 -23.09
C GLU A 301 4.12 9.95 -21.71
N PHE A 302 3.57 8.74 -21.50
CA PHE A 302 3.61 8.03 -20.24
C PHE A 302 4.70 6.94 -20.15
N ARG A 303 5.77 7.07 -20.96
CA ARG A 303 6.87 6.09 -20.96
C ARG A 303 7.45 5.85 -19.58
N HIS A 304 7.50 6.87 -18.73
CA HIS A 304 8.06 6.81 -17.38
C HIS A 304 7.22 5.94 -16.41
N VAL A 305 5.91 5.81 -16.59
CA VAL A 305 5.04 4.96 -15.76
C VAL A 305 4.80 3.55 -16.31
N ARG A 306 5.36 3.25 -17.50
CA ARG A 306 5.21 1.90 -18.09
C ARG A 306 5.71 0.81 -17.18
N PHE A 307 6.81 1.06 -16.47
CA PHE A 307 7.35 0.08 -15.54
C PHE A 307 6.33 -0.30 -14.47
N ASP A 308 5.64 0.68 -13.86
CA ASP A 308 4.63 0.42 -12.84
C ASP A 308 3.44 -0.38 -13.40
N LEU A 309 2.93 0.02 -14.57
CA LEU A 309 1.83 -0.71 -15.22
C LEU A 309 2.23 -2.14 -15.56
N LEU A 310 3.44 -2.35 -16.11
CA LEU A 310 3.96 -3.67 -16.42
C LEU A 310 4.19 -4.49 -15.14
N TYR A 311 4.82 -3.90 -14.13
CA TYR A 311 5.10 -4.58 -12.87
C TYR A 311 3.81 -5.05 -12.18
N PHE A 312 2.85 -4.16 -11.95
CA PHE A 312 1.59 -4.54 -11.31
C PHE A 312 0.76 -5.49 -12.15
N SER A 313 0.72 -5.31 -13.48
CA SER A 313 0.05 -6.26 -14.37
C SER A 313 0.73 -7.63 -14.30
N SER A 314 2.05 -7.68 -14.26
CA SER A 314 2.82 -8.94 -14.14
C SER A 314 2.56 -9.61 -12.78
N VAL A 315 2.45 -8.85 -11.69
CA VAL A 315 2.10 -9.42 -10.38
C VAL A 315 0.71 -10.04 -10.39
N TYR A 316 -0.32 -9.31 -10.85
CA TYR A 316 -1.71 -9.78 -10.77
C TYR A 316 -2.09 -10.80 -11.84
N PHE A 317 -1.54 -10.74 -13.04
CA PHE A 317 -1.96 -11.60 -14.15
C PHE A 317 -0.92 -12.66 -14.51
N LEU A 318 0.36 -12.36 -14.45
CA LEU A 318 1.42 -13.30 -14.81
C LEU A 318 1.86 -14.16 -13.62
N PHE A 319 2.33 -13.52 -12.54
CA PHE A 319 2.88 -14.23 -11.39
C PHE A 319 1.82 -15.06 -10.64
N LEU A 320 0.66 -14.47 -10.33
CA LEU A 320 -0.39 -15.19 -9.60
C LEU A 320 -0.96 -16.36 -10.40
N SER A 321 -1.17 -16.20 -11.72
CA SER A 321 -1.63 -17.32 -12.55
C SER A 321 -0.56 -18.42 -12.63
N SER A 322 0.72 -18.05 -12.80
CA SER A 322 1.81 -19.03 -12.85
C SER A 322 2.01 -19.75 -11.51
N ALA A 323 1.84 -19.08 -10.37
CA ALA A 323 1.94 -19.70 -9.05
C ALA A 323 0.81 -20.74 -8.85
N ILE A 324 -0.44 -20.38 -9.20
CA ILE A 324 -1.58 -21.31 -9.09
C ILE A 324 -1.37 -22.54 -9.99
N ILE A 325 -0.98 -22.34 -11.26
CA ILE A 325 -0.74 -23.43 -12.20
C ILE A 325 0.44 -24.30 -11.72
N SER A 326 1.51 -23.67 -11.20
CA SER A 326 2.68 -24.37 -10.65
C SER A 326 2.30 -25.27 -9.47
N ASP A 327 1.46 -24.77 -8.54
CA ASP A 327 1.00 -25.57 -7.41
C ASP A 327 0.13 -26.75 -7.85
N VAL A 328 -0.74 -26.55 -8.85
CA VAL A 328 -1.56 -27.62 -9.43
C VAL A 328 -0.68 -28.70 -10.09
N ILE A 329 0.30 -28.28 -10.91
CA ILE A 329 1.25 -29.20 -11.55
C ILE A 329 2.04 -29.98 -10.51
N PHE A 330 2.50 -29.29 -9.45
CA PHE A 330 3.24 -29.93 -8.37
C PHE A 330 2.41 -31.01 -7.66
N ILE A 331 1.18 -30.67 -7.25
CA ILE A 331 0.28 -31.61 -6.56
C ILE A 331 -0.06 -32.80 -7.45
N LEU A 332 -0.46 -32.57 -8.69
CA LEU A 332 -0.81 -33.63 -9.64
C LEU A 332 0.39 -34.53 -9.98
N GLY A 333 1.58 -33.93 -10.13
CA GLY A 333 2.84 -34.68 -10.33
C GLY A 333 3.22 -35.53 -9.11
N ALA A 334 3.10 -34.97 -7.88
CA ALA A 334 3.35 -35.72 -6.65
C ALA A 334 2.37 -36.90 -6.46
N CYS A 335 1.13 -36.77 -6.98
CA CYS A 335 0.14 -37.86 -6.99
C CYS A 335 0.32 -38.81 -8.18
N ASN A 336 1.33 -38.67 -9.03
CA ASN A 336 1.56 -39.43 -10.27
C ASN A 336 0.37 -39.39 -11.27
N LEU A 337 -0.42 -38.32 -11.23
CA LEU A 337 -1.56 -38.12 -12.16
C LEU A 337 -1.15 -37.46 -13.46
N ILE A 338 -0.03 -36.76 -13.47
CA ILE A 338 0.57 -36.16 -14.67
C ILE A 338 2.08 -36.41 -14.70
N THR A 339 2.64 -36.40 -15.91
CA THR A 339 4.09 -36.43 -16.14
C THR A 339 4.45 -35.28 -17.06
N TYR A 340 5.65 -34.75 -16.90
CA TYR A 340 6.22 -33.72 -17.79
C TYR A 340 7.63 -34.15 -18.22
N ASN A 341 7.98 -33.82 -19.49
CA ASN A 341 9.20 -34.28 -20.15
C ASN A 341 10.28 -33.20 -20.23
N ILE A 342 10.29 -32.26 -19.26
CA ILE A 342 11.28 -31.19 -19.25
C ILE A 342 12.56 -31.70 -18.63
N ALA A 343 13.66 -31.60 -19.40
CA ALA A 343 14.99 -31.97 -18.93
C ALA A 343 15.48 -31.00 -17.85
N GLY A 344 16.12 -31.57 -16.82
CA GLY A 344 16.74 -30.80 -15.74
C GLY A 344 16.17 -31.13 -14.37
N ASN A 345 16.83 -30.59 -13.32
CA ASN A 345 16.39 -30.78 -11.94
C ASN A 345 15.37 -29.70 -11.55
N THR A 346 14.09 -29.93 -11.87
CA THR A 346 13.00 -29.00 -11.62
C THR A 346 12.76 -28.74 -10.12
N VAL A 347 13.02 -29.74 -9.27
CA VAL A 347 12.94 -29.61 -7.80
C VAL A 347 13.99 -28.62 -7.28
N LEU A 348 15.20 -28.67 -7.85
CA LEU A 348 16.25 -27.70 -7.48
C LEU A 348 15.85 -26.26 -7.81
N LEU A 349 15.19 -26.03 -8.95
CA LEU A 349 14.73 -24.68 -9.32
C LEU A 349 13.67 -24.15 -8.34
N TRP A 350 12.78 -25.00 -7.84
CA TRP A 350 11.83 -24.58 -6.82
C TRP A 350 12.48 -24.30 -5.47
N ILE A 351 13.44 -25.14 -5.06
CA ILE A 351 14.23 -24.89 -3.84
C ILE A 351 14.97 -23.55 -3.95
N LEU A 352 15.59 -23.27 -5.09
CA LEU A 352 16.29 -22.00 -5.32
C LEU A 352 15.33 -20.81 -5.29
N ALA A 353 14.15 -20.92 -5.91
CA ALA A 353 13.13 -19.86 -5.86
C ALA A 353 12.67 -19.56 -4.42
N TYR A 354 12.45 -20.60 -3.64
CA TYR A 354 12.15 -20.49 -2.21
C TYR A 354 13.29 -19.82 -1.42
N LEU A 355 14.54 -20.21 -1.66
CA LEU A 355 15.70 -19.62 -0.98
C LEU A 355 15.88 -18.14 -1.35
N VAL A 356 15.64 -17.77 -2.62
CA VAL A 356 15.64 -16.37 -3.07
C VAL A 356 14.57 -15.57 -2.33
N PHE A 357 13.33 -16.07 -2.24
CA PHE A 357 12.27 -15.43 -1.48
C PHE A 357 12.67 -15.20 -0.01
N VAL A 358 13.22 -16.23 0.65
CA VAL A 358 13.66 -16.11 2.06
C VAL A 358 14.77 -15.05 2.19
N LEU A 359 15.72 -15.02 1.26
CA LEU A 359 16.81 -14.06 1.25
C LEU A 359 16.30 -12.62 1.05
N GLU A 360 15.42 -12.39 0.09
CA GLU A 360 14.82 -11.07 -0.17
C GLU A 360 14.12 -10.53 1.08
N MET A 361 13.29 -11.35 1.72
CA MET A 361 12.59 -10.96 2.94
C MET A 361 13.54 -10.76 4.13
N ALA A 362 14.60 -11.56 4.26
CA ALA A 362 15.62 -11.37 5.28
C ALA A 362 16.37 -10.04 5.11
N ILE A 363 16.70 -9.66 3.86
CA ILE A 363 17.30 -8.36 3.55
C ILE A 363 16.33 -7.23 3.91
N ALA A 364 15.04 -7.34 3.55
CA ALA A 364 14.05 -6.34 3.92
C ALA A 364 13.94 -6.16 5.44
N LEU A 365 13.93 -7.24 6.21
CA LEU A 365 13.93 -7.21 7.66
C LEU A 365 15.20 -6.61 8.26
N SER A 366 16.36 -6.76 7.60
CA SER A 366 17.63 -6.20 8.08
C SER A 366 17.67 -4.67 8.02
N MET A 367 16.83 -4.06 7.19
CA MET A 367 16.69 -2.60 7.08
C MET A 367 15.79 -1.99 8.18
N GLU A 368 15.22 -2.82 9.06
CA GLU A 368 14.36 -2.37 10.15
C GLU A 368 14.89 -2.78 11.51
N LYS A 369 15.00 -1.79 12.40
CA LYS A 369 15.50 -2.02 13.75
C LYS A 369 14.64 -3.02 14.52
N GLY A 370 15.27 -4.09 15.03
CA GLY A 370 14.62 -5.11 15.85
C GLY A 370 13.87 -6.19 15.06
N GLU A 371 13.84 -6.13 13.71
CA GLU A 371 13.14 -7.12 12.90
C GLU A 371 14.08 -8.23 12.38
N SER A 372 15.37 -7.97 12.24
CA SER A 372 16.37 -8.97 11.81
C SER A 372 16.75 -9.89 12.98
N ASN A 373 16.00 -10.97 13.16
CA ASN A 373 16.26 -11.97 14.18
C ASN A 373 15.87 -13.38 13.70
N ALA A 374 16.45 -14.43 14.29
CA ALA A 374 16.24 -15.81 13.87
C ALA A 374 14.75 -16.23 13.88
N LYS A 375 13.94 -15.68 14.81
CA LYS A 375 12.52 -15.98 14.89
C LYS A 375 11.76 -15.45 13.67
N ASN A 376 12.02 -14.20 13.26
CA ASN A 376 11.39 -13.61 12.09
C ASN A 376 11.85 -14.28 10.79
N ILE A 377 13.13 -14.69 10.69
CA ILE A 377 13.64 -15.47 9.54
C ILE A 377 12.94 -16.82 9.47
N GLY A 378 12.77 -17.53 10.60
CA GLY A 378 11.98 -18.76 10.65
C GLY A 378 10.52 -18.56 10.26
N LEU A 379 9.91 -17.40 10.61
CA LEU A 379 8.57 -17.04 10.17
C LEU A 379 8.50 -16.77 8.67
N VAL A 380 9.52 -16.15 8.06
CA VAL A 380 9.61 -15.98 6.60
C VAL A 380 9.61 -17.33 5.90
N ALA A 381 10.41 -18.27 6.39
CA ALA A 381 10.46 -19.64 5.83
C ALA A 381 9.08 -20.32 5.87
N LEU A 382 8.35 -20.19 6.99
CA LEU A 382 6.99 -20.73 7.14
C LEU A 382 5.95 -19.98 6.30
N MET A 383 6.11 -18.66 6.15
CA MET A 383 5.21 -17.76 5.43
C MET A 383 5.00 -18.20 3.98
N TYR A 384 6.02 -18.68 3.30
CA TYR A 384 5.96 -19.15 1.92
C TYR A 384 4.90 -20.26 1.73
N PHE A 385 4.89 -21.24 2.61
CA PHE A 385 3.98 -22.40 2.53
C PHE A 385 2.60 -22.16 3.14
N THR A 386 2.39 -21.03 3.81
CA THR A 386 1.14 -20.76 4.55
C THR A 386 0.50 -19.45 4.08
N TYR A 387 1.03 -18.34 4.53
CA TYR A 387 0.46 -17.01 4.30
C TYR A 387 0.49 -16.60 2.82
N CYS A 388 1.56 -16.91 2.10
CA CYS A 388 1.65 -16.62 0.66
C CYS A 388 0.60 -17.40 -0.15
N GLN A 389 0.24 -18.62 0.29
CA GLN A 389 -0.81 -19.41 -0.35
C GLN A 389 -2.20 -18.78 -0.18
N LEU A 390 -2.46 -18.12 0.96
CA LEU A 390 -3.70 -17.38 1.15
C LEU A 390 -3.85 -16.21 0.18
N TRP A 391 -2.73 -15.61 -0.27
CA TRP A 391 -2.76 -14.55 -1.27
C TRP A 391 -3.28 -15.03 -2.64
N LEU A 392 -3.02 -16.28 -3.03
CA LEU A 392 -3.56 -16.83 -4.28
C LEU A 392 -5.10 -16.84 -4.24
N ILE A 393 -5.68 -17.27 -3.10
CA ILE A 393 -7.14 -17.28 -2.91
C ILE A 393 -7.71 -15.87 -2.93
N VAL A 394 -7.05 -14.95 -2.23
CA VAL A 394 -7.45 -13.52 -2.16
C VAL A 394 -7.41 -12.87 -3.53
N ALA A 395 -6.35 -13.13 -4.31
CA ALA A 395 -6.19 -12.57 -5.64
C ALA A 395 -7.27 -13.07 -6.61
N LEU A 396 -7.52 -14.39 -6.65
CA LEU A 396 -8.61 -14.96 -7.44
C LEU A 396 -9.96 -14.34 -7.06
N LYS A 397 -10.24 -14.23 -5.77
CA LYS A 397 -11.48 -13.62 -5.26
C LYS A 397 -11.61 -12.16 -5.68
N GLY A 398 -10.54 -11.37 -5.55
CA GLY A 398 -10.54 -9.94 -5.89
C GLY A 398 -10.74 -9.71 -7.39
N VAL A 399 -10.04 -10.48 -8.24
CA VAL A 399 -10.21 -10.44 -9.71
C VAL A 399 -11.61 -10.86 -10.10
N TRP A 400 -12.12 -11.96 -9.52
CA TRP A 400 -13.48 -12.41 -9.78
C TRP A 400 -14.54 -11.37 -9.39
N GLN A 401 -14.39 -10.73 -8.22
CA GLN A 401 -15.28 -9.66 -7.79
C GLN A 401 -15.25 -8.48 -8.75
N TYR A 402 -14.07 -8.10 -9.24
CA TYR A 402 -13.93 -7.03 -10.23
C TYR A 402 -14.69 -7.39 -11.53
N ILE A 403 -14.47 -8.57 -12.08
CA ILE A 403 -15.13 -9.03 -13.32
C ILE A 403 -16.65 -9.06 -13.12
N LYS A 404 -17.12 -9.68 -12.03
CA LYS A 404 -18.54 -9.78 -11.72
C LYS A 404 -19.22 -8.40 -11.65
N ASP A 405 -18.63 -7.47 -10.90
CA ASP A 405 -19.22 -6.14 -10.71
C ASP A 405 -19.17 -5.33 -12.01
N SER A 406 -18.11 -5.48 -12.81
CA SER A 406 -17.98 -4.83 -14.12
C SER A 406 -19.01 -5.33 -15.11
N VAL A 407 -19.27 -6.66 -15.18
CA VAL A 407 -20.26 -7.25 -16.07
C VAL A 407 -21.69 -6.91 -15.65
N LEU A 408 -21.97 -6.86 -14.34
CA LEU A 408 -23.29 -6.57 -13.80
C LEU A 408 -23.57 -5.07 -13.64
N GLY A 409 -22.61 -4.18 -13.95
CA GLY A 409 -22.75 -2.74 -13.79
C GLY A 409 -22.97 -2.30 -12.33
N LEU A 410 -22.47 -3.08 -11.35
CA LEU A 410 -22.65 -2.80 -9.94
C LEU A 410 -21.70 -1.72 -9.48
N GLU A 411 -22.21 -0.77 -8.72
CA GLU A 411 -21.37 0.24 -8.06
C GLU A 411 -20.47 -0.41 -7.00
N ALA A 412 -19.24 0.10 -6.93
CA ALA A 412 -18.26 -0.35 -5.98
C ALA A 412 -18.67 0.04 -4.55
N LYS A 413 -18.97 -0.93 -3.69
CA LYS A 413 -19.25 -0.70 -2.26
C LYS A 413 -17.95 -0.75 -1.47
N TRP A 414 -17.68 0.32 -0.73
CA TRP A 414 -16.57 0.36 0.22
C TRP A 414 -16.91 -0.50 1.45
N TYR A 415 -15.97 -1.38 1.83
CA TYR A 415 -16.08 -2.20 3.04
C TYR A 415 -15.10 -1.67 4.10
N LYS A 416 -15.63 -1.27 5.24
CA LYS A 416 -14.82 -0.88 6.40
C LYS A 416 -14.12 -2.11 6.99
N THR A 417 -12.81 -1.99 7.26
CA THR A 417 -12.05 -3.00 8.01
C THR A 417 -12.45 -2.95 9.49
N GLU A 418 -12.83 -4.10 10.07
CA GLU A 418 -13.16 -4.20 11.49
C GLU A 418 -11.91 -3.92 12.35
N ARG A 419 -12.10 -3.15 13.45
CA ARG A 419 -11.05 -2.83 14.42
C ARG A 419 -11.20 -3.69 15.68
N PHE A 420 -10.07 -4.01 16.32
CA PHE A 420 -10.00 -4.91 17.48
C PHE A 420 -9.59 -4.18 18.75
#